data_c67479ad76bf8079f8cf8e86818ed7aa
#
_entry.id   c67479ad76bf8079f8cf8e86818ed7aa
#
_cell.length_a   1.000
_cell.length_b   1.000
_cell.length_c   1.000
_cell.angle_alpha   90.00
_cell.angle_beta   90.00
_cell.angle_gamma   90.00
#
_symmetry.space_group_name_H-M   'P 1'
#
loop_
_entity.id
_entity.type
_entity.pdbx_description
1 polymer ?
#
loop_
_entity_poly.entity_id
_entity_poly.type
_entity_poly.pdbx_seq_one_letter_code
_entity_poly.pdbx_strand_id
1 'polypeptide(L)'
;PDQSTHDWMQDQGMQTHFMAEIERYGFDKVMDTAIDQALQAGAEHLYISLDVDVIDPAFAPGTGTPEPAGLTPREGFPMLRRLAHEVGIVGAEIVEVNPFVDPGYTTALVANRCLIEMITGVAMRKAGLPGPHYLDPGRAGDRWYQTP
;
A
#
# COMPACT_ATOMS: atom_id res chain seq x y z
N PRO A 1 -5.00 19.43 -2.05
CA PRO A 1 -5.44 20.45 -1.08
C PRO A 1 -4.92 21.83 -1.45
N ASP A 2 -5.62 22.86 -1.05
CA ASP A 2 -5.11 24.22 -1.15
C ASP A 2 -3.98 24.47 -0.11
N GLN A 3 -3.31 25.63 -0.21
CA GLN A 3 -2.17 25.92 0.67
C GLN A 3 -2.57 25.92 2.15
N SER A 4 -3.74 26.42 2.49
CA SER A 4 -4.19 26.49 3.89
C SER A 4 -4.44 25.12 4.49
N THR A 5 -5.01 24.21 3.71
CA THR A 5 -5.19 22.81 4.11
C THR A 5 -3.85 22.09 4.27
N HIS A 6 -2.91 22.32 3.36
CA HIS A 6 -1.57 21.75 3.45
C HIS A 6 -0.82 22.24 4.70
N ASP A 7 -0.88 23.54 4.99
CA ASP A 7 -0.25 24.13 6.17
C ASP A 7 -0.85 23.52 7.45
N TRP A 8 -2.19 23.40 7.50
CA TRP A 8 -2.86 22.75 8.63
C TRP A 8 -2.43 21.28 8.80
N MET A 9 -2.33 20.52 7.71
CA MET A 9 -1.86 19.13 7.78
C MET A 9 -0.45 19.03 8.36
N GLN A 10 0.44 19.94 7.96
CA GLN A 10 1.80 20.00 8.50
C GLN A 10 1.80 20.35 9.99
N ASP A 11 0.98 21.32 10.40
CA ASP A 11 0.84 21.72 11.81
C ASP A 11 0.32 20.56 12.68
N GLN A 12 -0.47 19.64 12.11
CA GLN A 12 -0.91 18.41 12.78
C GLN A 12 0.15 17.30 12.78
N GLY A 13 1.31 17.51 12.17
CA GLY A 13 2.34 16.49 12.04
C GLY A 13 2.02 15.37 11.03
N MET A 14 1.04 15.61 10.15
CA MET A 14 0.70 14.64 9.10
C MET A 14 1.81 14.53 8.07
N GLN A 15 2.27 13.33 7.83
CA GLN A 15 3.20 13.03 6.75
C GLN A 15 2.40 12.69 5.49
N THR A 16 2.67 13.40 4.42
CA THR A 16 1.94 13.25 3.16
C THR A 16 2.91 12.98 2.03
N HIS A 17 2.65 11.92 1.27
CA HIS A 17 3.42 11.55 0.08
C HIS A 17 2.50 11.63 -1.14
N PHE A 18 2.82 12.52 -2.05
CA PHE A 18 2.03 12.74 -3.27
C PHE A 18 2.52 11.84 -4.41
N MET A 19 1.62 11.56 -5.37
CA MET A 19 1.97 10.80 -6.58
C MET A 19 3.19 11.39 -7.32
N ALA A 20 3.36 12.73 -7.29
CA ALA A 20 4.54 13.39 -7.87
C ALA A 20 5.87 12.97 -7.22
N GLU A 21 5.87 12.57 -5.95
CA GLU A 21 7.07 12.01 -5.31
C GLU A 21 7.33 10.59 -5.79
N ILE A 22 6.27 9.79 -5.94
CA ILE A 22 6.35 8.42 -6.48
C ILE A 22 6.89 8.45 -7.90
N GLU A 23 6.39 9.36 -8.75
CA GLU A 23 6.88 9.55 -10.11
C GLU A 23 8.35 9.95 -10.15
N ARG A 24 8.77 10.83 -9.25
CA ARG A 24 10.13 11.37 -9.22
C ARG A 24 11.16 10.43 -8.63
N TYR A 25 10.82 9.72 -7.56
CA TYR A 25 11.77 8.95 -6.74
C TYR A 25 11.57 7.44 -6.81
N GLY A 26 10.46 6.98 -7.39
CA GLY A 26 10.04 5.61 -7.42
C GLY A 26 9.26 5.18 -6.17
N PHE A 27 8.33 4.25 -6.39
CA PHE A 27 7.41 3.79 -5.35
C PHE A 27 8.12 3.20 -4.12
N ASP A 28 9.09 2.32 -4.33
CA ASP A 28 9.79 1.64 -3.22
C ASP A 28 10.48 2.64 -2.29
N LYS A 29 11.13 3.66 -2.84
CA LYS A 29 11.83 4.67 -2.04
C LYS A 29 10.87 5.53 -1.22
N VAL A 30 9.74 5.92 -1.80
CA VAL A 30 8.70 6.69 -1.08
C VAL A 30 8.11 5.82 0.03
N MET A 31 7.85 4.55 -0.24
CA MET A 31 7.39 3.58 0.76
C MET A 31 8.38 3.41 1.93
N ASP A 32 9.67 3.24 1.62
CA ASP A 32 10.71 3.13 2.65
C ASP A 32 10.72 4.37 3.54
N THR A 33 10.61 5.55 2.92
CA THR A 33 10.53 6.83 3.65
C THR A 33 9.30 6.89 4.57
N ALA A 34 8.13 6.51 4.07
CA ALA A 34 6.89 6.54 4.86
C ALA A 34 6.94 5.56 6.04
N ILE A 35 7.49 4.36 5.84
CA ILE A 35 7.68 3.37 6.91
C ILE A 35 8.66 3.91 7.97
N ASP A 36 9.79 4.47 7.54
CA ASP A 36 10.79 5.03 8.44
C ASP A 36 10.21 6.19 9.27
N GLN A 37 9.42 7.07 8.66
CA GLN A 37 8.74 8.15 9.35
C GLN A 37 7.76 7.64 10.42
N ALA A 38 6.97 6.62 10.09
CA ALA A 38 6.03 6.00 11.05
C ALA A 38 6.78 5.38 12.24
N LEU A 39 7.88 4.67 11.99
CA LEU A 39 8.71 4.07 13.04
C LEU A 39 9.42 5.13 13.89
N GLN A 40 9.95 6.20 13.28
CA GLN A 40 10.60 7.30 13.99
C GLN A 40 9.61 8.11 14.84
N ALA A 41 8.35 8.18 14.43
CA ALA A 41 7.27 8.77 15.24
C ALA A 41 6.88 7.91 16.45
N GLY A 42 7.49 6.73 16.63
CA GLY A 42 7.23 5.82 17.74
C GLY A 42 6.04 4.91 17.52
N ALA A 43 5.60 4.71 16.29
CA ALA A 43 4.52 3.79 15.97
C ALA A 43 4.96 2.34 16.26
N GLU A 44 4.30 1.69 17.21
CA GLU A 44 4.47 0.26 17.48
C GLU A 44 3.56 -0.60 16.62
N HIS A 45 2.43 -0.02 16.19
CA HIS A 45 1.41 -0.68 15.40
C HIS A 45 0.72 0.31 14.46
N LEU A 46 0.24 -0.20 13.33
CA LEU A 46 -0.53 0.57 12.36
C LEU A 46 -2.01 0.18 12.36
N TYR A 47 -2.86 1.16 12.10
CA TYR A 47 -4.18 0.94 11.54
C TYR A 47 -4.15 1.40 10.08
N ILE A 48 -4.59 0.55 9.16
CA ILE A 48 -4.61 0.88 7.73
C ILE A 48 -6.05 1.17 7.30
N SER A 49 -6.31 2.37 6.84
CA SER A 49 -7.52 2.71 6.07
C SER A 49 -7.13 2.81 4.60
N LEU A 50 -7.54 1.84 3.81
CA LEU A 50 -7.28 1.79 2.38
C LEU A 50 -8.52 2.27 1.63
N ASP A 51 -8.42 3.43 1.04
CA ASP A 51 -9.38 3.88 0.05
C ASP A 51 -9.08 3.19 -1.29
N VAL A 52 -10.08 2.53 -1.87
CA VAL A 52 -9.86 1.75 -3.11
C VAL A 52 -9.59 2.64 -4.32
N ASP A 53 -10.00 3.90 -4.26
CA ASP A 53 -9.79 4.87 -5.34
C ASP A 53 -8.34 5.34 -5.51
N VAL A 54 -7.46 5.01 -4.56
CA VAL A 54 -6.00 5.15 -4.75
C VAL A 54 -5.47 4.25 -5.87
N ILE A 55 -6.20 3.20 -6.22
CA ILE A 55 -5.89 2.30 -7.33
C ILE A 55 -6.46 2.90 -8.62
N ASP A 56 -5.65 2.92 -9.66
CA ASP A 56 -6.05 3.41 -10.97
C ASP A 56 -7.37 2.75 -11.45
N PRO A 57 -8.34 3.53 -11.96
CA PRO A 57 -9.63 3.01 -12.40
C PRO A 57 -9.55 2.02 -13.56
N ALA A 58 -8.42 1.88 -14.24
CA ALA A 58 -8.19 0.77 -15.17
C ALA A 58 -8.23 -0.60 -14.45
N PHE A 59 -7.99 -0.63 -13.14
CA PHE A 59 -7.98 -1.84 -12.31
C PHE A 59 -9.10 -1.85 -11.26
N ALA A 60 -9.51 -0.68 -10.76
CA ALA A 60 -10.53 -0.55 -9.72
C ALA A 60 -11.54 0.56 -10.06
N PRO A 61 -12.38 0.36 -11.11
CA PRO A 61 -13.34 1.39 -11.54
C PRO A 61 -14.55 1.57 -10.62
N GLY A 62 -14.82 0.62 -9.74
CA GLY A 62 -16.02 0.58 -8.90
C GLY A 62 -15.88 1.37 -7.61
N THR A 63 -15.76 2.69 -7.73
CA THR A 63 -15.67 3.64 -6.62
C THR A 63 -16.43 4.92 -6.91
N GLY A 64 -16.60 5.79 -5.92
CA GLY A 64 -17.31 7.06 -6.05
C GLY A 64 -16.52 8.15 -6.77
N THR A 65 -15.21 8.16 -6.59
CA THR A 65 -14.29 9.22 -7.06
C THR A 65 -13.09 8.64 -7.81
N PRO A 66 -13.31 7.95 -8.94
CA PRO A 66 -12.20 7.36 -9.70
C PRO A 66 -11.30 8.45 -10.28
N GLU A 67 -10.00 8.36 -10.02
CA GLU A 67 -9.00 9.32 -10.51
C GLU A 67 -7.92 8.58 -11.32
N PRO A 68 -7.74 8.91 -12.61
CA PRO A 68 -6.69 8.32 -13.44
C PRO A 68 -5.28 8.61 -12.93
N ALA A 69 -4.33 7.74 -13.27
CA ALA A 69 -2.95 7.77 -12.81
C ALA A 69 -2.77 7.43 -11.32
N GLY A 70 -3.66 6.62 -10.79
CA GLY A 70 -3.52 5.99 -9.47
C GLY A 70 -2.47 4.89 -9.42
N LEU A 71 -2.38 4.22 -8.28
CA LEU A 71 -1.49 3.07 -8.11
C LEU A 71 -1.93 1.88 -8.96
N THR A 72 -0.97 1.14 -9.44
CA THR A 72 -1.25 -0.17 -10.02
C THR A 72 -1.37 -1.24 -8.93
N PRO A 73 -2.06 -2.36 -9.16
CA PRO A 73 -2.05 -3.49 -8.24
C PRO A 73 -0.64 -4.05 -7.97
N ARG A 74 0.29 -3.85 -8.90
CA ARG A 74 1.68 -4.26 -8.76
C ARG A 74 2.42 -3.45 -7.69
N GLU A 75 2.01 -2.22 -7.46
CA GLU A 75 2.53 -1.34 -6.41
C GLU A 75 1.74 -1.51 -5.11
N GLY A 76 0.41 -1.49 -5.19
CA GLY A 76 -0.48 -1.52 -4.03
C GLY A 76 -0.41 -2.83 -3.23
N PHE A 77 -0.35 -3.99 -3.89
CA PHE A 77 -0.35 -5.28 -3.20
C PHE A 77 0.91 -5.50 -2.36
N PRO A 78 2.13 -5.34 -2.90
CA PRO A 78 3.34 -5.44 -2.08
C PRO A 78 3.39 -4.41 -0.95
N MET A 79 2.91 -3.18 -1.18
CA MET A 79 2.83 -2.14 -0.17
C MET A 79 2.07 -2.61 1.08
N LEU A 80 0.85 -3.11 0.88
CA LEU A 80 0.01 -3.58 1.99
C LEU A 80 0.64 -4.74 2.76
N ARG A 81 1.28 -5.66 2.05
CA ARG A 81 2.00 -6.77 2.68
C ARG A 81 3.19 -6.29 3.49
N ARG A 82 3.96 -5.32 2.97
CA ARG A 82 5.10 -4.71 3.64
C ARG A 82 4.67 -4.00 4.92
N LEU A 83 3.67 -3.13 4.86
CA LEU A 83 3.14 -2.42 6.04
C LEU A 83 2.74 -3.41 7.14
N ALA A 84 2.00 -4.45 6.78
CA ALA A 84 1.54 -5.46 7.73
C ALA A 84 2.68 -6.31 8.31
N HIS A 85 3.74 -6.54 7.54
CA HIS A 85 4.90 -7.33 7.95
C HIS A 85 5.93 -6.50 8.71
N GLU A 86 6.35 -5.36 8.19
CA GLU A 86 7.47 -4.58 8.72
C GLU A 86 7.08 -3.80 9.97
N VAL A 87 5.97 -3.11 9.96
CA VAL A 87 5.50 -2.33 11.11
C VAL A 87 4.56 -3.15 12.00
N GLY A 88 3.68 -3.91 11.40
CA GLY A 88 2.61 -4.65 12.08
C GLY A 88 1.33 -3.85 12.16
N ILE A 89 0.21 -4.50 11.87
CA ILE A 89 -1.11 -3.90 11.90
C ILE A 89 -1.96 -4.46 13.04
N VAL A 90 -2.73 -3.59 13.68
CA VAL A 90 -3.74 -3.95 14.70
C VAL A 90 -5.15 -3.97 14.14
N GLY A 91 -5.37 -3.31 13.01
CA GLY A 91 -6.64 -3.29 12.30
C GLY A 91 -6.47 -2.70 10.90
N ALA A 92 -7.44 -2.98 10.04
CA ALA A 92 -7.49 -2.44 8.71
C ALA A 92 -8.94 -2.38 8.21
N GLU A 93 -9.19 -1.45 7.31
CA GLU A 93 -10.42 -1.35 6.54
C GLU A 93 -10.10 -1.07 5.08
N ILE A 94 -11.03 -1.43 4.21
CA ILE A 94 -11.02 -1.01 2.81
C ILE A 94 -12.34 -0.29 2.57
N VAL A 95 -12.25 0.95 2.13
CA VAL A 95 -13.40 1.84 1.96
C VAL A 95 -13.63 2.19 0.49
N GLU A 96 -14.72 2.85 0.21
CA GLU A 96 -15.14 3.36 -1.11
C GLU A 96 -15.39 2.29 -2.19
N VAL A 97 -15.45 1.01 -1.85
CA VAL A 97 -15.85 -0.02 -2.81
C VAL A 97 -17.34 0.10 -3.12
N ASN A 98 -17.68 0.43 -4.36
CA ASN A 98 -19.03 0.61 -4.82
C ASN A 98 -19.42 -0.48 -5.85
N PRO A 99 -20.07 -1.57 -5.43
CA PRO A 99 -20.44 -2.67 -6.32
C PRO A 99 -21.53 -2.28 -7.35
N PHE A 100 -22.28 -1.20 -7.13
CA PHE A 100 -23.33 -0.78 -8.05
C PHE A 100 -22.79 -0.19 -9.36
N VAL A 101 -21.55 0.29 -9.36
CA VAL A 101 -20.86 0.82 -10.54
C VAL A 101 -19.73 -0.09 -11.02
N ASP A 102 -19.65 -1.31 -10.49
CA ASP A 102 -18.63 -2.31 -10.82
C ASP A 102 -19.26 -3.61 -11.36
N PRO A 103 -19.89 -3.58 -12.56
CA PRO A 103 -20.60 -4.74 -13.10
C PRO A 103 -19.71 -5.97 -13.33
N GLY A 104 -18.40 -5.76 -13.45
CA GLY A 104 -17.42 -6.84 -13.62
C GLY A 104 -16.84 -7.37 -12.32
N TYR A 105 -17.24 -6.85 -11.16
CA TYR A 105 -16.67 -7.18 -9.85
C TYR A 105 -15.15 -7.00 -9.75
N THR A 106 -14.57 -6.22 -10.64
CA THR A 106 -13.12 -6.04 -10.74
C THR A 106 -12.57 -5.37 -9.50
N THR A 107 -13.23 -4.30 -9.04
CA THR A 107 -12.85 -3.56 -7.84
C THR A 107 -13.01 -4.42 -6.57
N ALA A 108 -14.10 -5.18 -6.48
CA ALA A 108 -14.29 -6.11 -5.36
C ALA A 108 -13.20 -7.20 -5.32
N LEU A 109 -12.73 -7.68 -6.47
CA LEU A 109 -11.61 -8.63 -6.55
C LEU A 109 -10.29 -7.99 -6.13
N VAL A 110 -10.03 -6.74 -6.54
CA VAL A 110 -8.85 -5.97 -6.11
C VAL A 110 -8.88 -5.77 -4.60
N ALA A 111 -10.02 -5.31 -4.04
CA ALA A 111 -10.21 -5.12 -2.61
C ALA A 111 -9.99 -6.42 -1.82
N ASN A 112 -10.57 -7.53 -2.28
CA ASN A 112 -10.34 -8.85 -1.68
C ASN A 112 -8.84 -9.22 -1.71
N ARG A 113 -8.14 -8.94 -2.81
CA ARG A 113 -6.71 -9.21 -2.88
C ARG A 113 -5.92 -8.33 -1.90
N CYS A 114 -6.28 -7.06 -1.73
CA CYS A 114 -5.68 -6.18 -0.73
C CYS A 114 -5.80 -6.77 0.70
N LEU A 115 -6.97 -7.30 1.07
CA LEU A 115 -7.16 -7.99 2.35
C LEU A 115 -6.22 -9.20 2.48
N ILE A 116 -6.12 -10.02 1.44
CA ILE A 116 -5.23 -11.20 1.44
C ILE A 116 -3.77 -10.78 1.63
N GLU A 117 -3.34 -9.68 1.03
CA GLU A 117 -1.98 -9.16 1.18
C GLU A 117 -1.70 -8.71 2.63
N MET A 118 -2.63 -7.99 3.24
CA MET A 118 -2.52 -7.60 4.65
C MET A 118 -2.47 -8.82 5.58
N ILE A 119 -3.38 -9.79 5.39
CA ILE A 119 -3.39 -11.04 6.17
C ILE A 119 -2.08 -11.81 5.98
N THR A 120 -1.56 -11.87 4.75
CA THR A 120 -0.28 -12.52 4.45
C THR A 120 0.86 -11.83 5.21
N GLY A 121 0.93 -10.52 5.20
CA GLY A 121 1.93 -9.76 5.94
C GLY A 121 1.89 -10.03 7.45
N VAL A 122 0.71 -10.05 8.04
CA VAL A 122 0.51 -10.43 9.46
C VAL A 122 0.99 -11.86 9.73
N ALA A 123 0.64 -12.80 8.85
CA ALA A 123 1.04 -14.20 9.01
C ALA A 123 2.57 -14.35 8.91
N MET A 124 3.20 -13.65 7.96
CA MET A 124 4.65 -13.63 7.81
C MET A 124 5.36 -13.10 9.04
N ARG A 125 4.87 -11.96 9.59
CA ARG A 125 5.41 -11.37 10.80
C ARG A 125 5.31 -12.33 11.98
N LYS A 126 4.14 -12.95 12.19
CA LYS A 126 3.92 -13.95 13.25
C LYS A 126 4.79 -15.19 13.12
N ALA A 127 5.08 -15.61 11.89
CA ALA A 127 5.94 -16.75 11.61
C ALA A 127 7.44 -16.42 11.67
N GLY A 128 7.82 -15.16 11.92
CA GLY A 128 9.23 -14.74 11.95
C GLY A 128 9.93 -14.88 10.60
N LEU A 129 9.16 -14.81 9.49
CA LEU A 129 9.75 -14.89 8.16
C LEU A 129 10.61 -13.66 7.88
N PRO A 130 11.68 -13.80 7.07
CA PRO A 130 12.54 -12.68 6.73
C PRO A 130 11.78 -11.61 5.95
N GLY A 131 12.32 -10.41 5.94
CA GLY A 131 11.75 -9.15 5.48
C GLY A 131 11.00 -9.16 4.14
N PRO A 132 10.56 -8.01 3.67
CA PRO A 132 9.55 -7.87 2.63
C PRO A 132 9.95 -8.50 1.29
N HIS A 133 11.22 -8.71 1.09
CA HIS A 133 11.82 -9.20 -0.15
C HIS A 133 12.01 -10.72 -0.20
N TYR A 134 11.48 -11.46 0.76
CA TYR A 134 11.67 -12.93 0.75
C TYR A 134 11.01 -13.61 -0.48
N LEU A 135 10.03 -12.95 -1.09
CA LEU A 135 9.42 -13.39 -2.36
C LEU A 135 10.05 -12.73 -3.59
N ASP A 136 11.01 -11.82 -3.40
CA ASP A 136 11.78 -11.25 -4.51
C ASP A 136 12.77 -12.30 -5.00
N PRO A 137 12.60 -12.82 -6.22
CA PRO A 137 13.50 -13.85 -6.76
C PRO A 137 14.96 -13.38 -6.80
N GLY A 138 15.19 -12.06 -7.01
CA GLY A 138 16.53 -11.47 -7.02
C GLY A 138 17.18 -11.40 -5.64
N ARG A 139 16.38 -11.52 -4.56
CA ARG A 139 16.85 -11.45 -3.16
C ARG A 139 16.65 -12.75 -2.38
N ALA A 140 15.77 -13.62 -2.85
CA ALA A 140 15.47 -14.91 -2.21
C ALA A 140 16.52 -16.00 -2.46
N GLY A 141 17.79 -15.61 -2.67
CA GLY A 141 18.90 -16.54 -2.78
C GLY A 141 19.03 -17.21 -4.14
N ASP A 142 18.83 -16.44 -5.20
CA ASP A 142 19.53 -16.60 -6.48
C ASP A 142 19.26 -17.84 -7.31
N ARG A 143 18.37 -18.74 -6.91
CA ARG A 143 18.23 -20.01 -7.64
C ARG A 143 17.55 -19.87 -9.01
N TRP A 144 16.80 -18.79 -9.23
CA TRP A 144 16.02 -18.64 -10.46
C TRP A 144 16.72 -17.84 -11.56
N TYR A 145 17.73 -17.04 -11.19
CA TYR A 145 18.45 -16.16 -12.10
C TYR A 145 19.94 -16.47 -12.24
N GLN A 146 20.42 -17.55 -11.62
CA GLN A 146 21.81 -18.01 -11.73
C GLN A 146 22.00 -19.13 -12.75
N THR A 147 21.04 -19.35 -13.61
CA THR A 147 21.26 -20.23 -14.78
C THR A 147 21.88 -19.41 -15.91
N PRO A 148 23.04 -19.84 -16.44
CA PRO A 148 23.75 -19.18 -17.52
C PRO A 148 22.93 -19.12 -18.80
#